data_42992ae10670c70c889055832606f31b
#
_entry.id   42992ae10670c70c889055832606f31b
#
_cell.length_a   1.000
_cell.length_b   1.000
_cell.length_c   1.000
_cell.angle_alpha   90.00
_cell.angle_beta   90.00
_cell.angle_gamma   90.00
#
_symmetry.space_group_name_H-M   'P 1'
#
loop_
_entity.id
_entity.type
_entity.pdbx_description
1 polymer ?
#
loop_
_entity_poly.entity_id
_entity_poly.type
_entity_poly.pdbx_seq_one_letter_code
_entity_poly.pdbx_strand_id
1 'polypeptide(L)'
;MALAAASGSLLLLLVAAAVRVLRGPSTTDPEALRATVVVGVEISRDTPIDADLQKEVSTRFGALRESFQALQPAVRLQVLVLPEDRLLREVQRRSRSGLAPDLLLVNSDAANQLHRQGLTEPWAVPSPETDQLDPAVIARVRFAPGEVFGLPQSLQPQLACFDRGRLERSPATLQELLRASSEGKRFGLTVDLLNLAWTLGALGALDSTADVLAGKPVTPLTRSRIAGWLLWLRSADLQQRITLTPSRRDLIRRFQAGEIDWITCRSSDITRLREALGSRLGLAPLPDGPAGPASPISRLRVLALGRDSSPAQRRAARALAAFAVNPQMQRALTLRTQELLPVNRNVPVPVESFQDLAALVAAQRQSEASPALEVLTQPKARFEDRANRILIRFHYGELDTTAAADALIETLRQGAAP
;
A
#
# COMPACT_ATOMS: atom_id res chain seq x y z
N MET A 1 76.32 -21.66 5.03
CA MET A 1 75.09 -21.17 5.66
C MET A 1 74.69 -19.74 5.17
N ALA A 2 74.62 -19.49 3.89
CA ALA A 2 74.30 -18.14 3.35
C ALA A 2 73.23 -18.14 2.23
N LEU A 3 72.58 -19.26 1.97
CA LEU A 3 71.57 -19.38 0.89
C LEU A 3 70.07 -19.46 1.37
N ALA A 4 69.85 -19.50 2.67
CA ALA A 4 68.48 -19.61 3.23
C ALA A 4 67.83 -18.26 3.61
N ALA A 5 68.59 -17.15 3.64
CA ALA A 5 68.06 -15.83 4.06
C ALA A 5 67.52 -14.99 2.89
N ALA A 6 67.84 -15.31 1.61
CA ALA A 6 67.41 -14.54 0.45
C ALA A 6 65.97 -14.90 -0.03
N SER A 7 65.53 -16.13 0.24
CA SER A 7 64.23 -16.62 -0.26
C SER A 7 63.02 -16.07 0.55
N GLY A 8 63.22 -15.77 1.87
CA GLY A 8 62.17 -15.24 2.74
C GLY A 8 61.80 -13.78 2.45
N SER A 9 62.80 -12.97 2.07
CA SER A 9 62.56 -11.54 1.74
C SER A 9 61.87 -11.33 0.42
N LEU A 10 62.09 -12.21 -0.58
CA LEU A 10 61.42 -12.12 -1.86
C LEU A 10 59.94 -12.52 -1.81
N LEU A 11 59.62 -13.52 -0.93
CA LEU A 11 58.24 -13.94 -0.72
C LEU A 11 57.42 -12.87 0.03
N LEU A 12 58.01 -12.18 1.00
CA LEU A 12 57.38 -11.07 1.72
C LEU A 12 57.14 -9.85 0.83
N LEU A 13 58.05 -9.57 -0.11
CA LEU A 13 57.87 -8.49 -1.07
C LEU A 13 56.80 -8.82 -2.13
N LEU A 14 56.68 -10.07 -2.56
CA LEU A 14 55.63 -10.51 -3.47
C LEU A 14 54.25 -10.52 -2.82
N VAL A 15 54.16 -10.90 -1.55
CA VAL A 15 52.87 -10.82 -0.77
C VAL A 15 52.49 -9.35 -0.53
N ALA A 16 53.45 -8.48 -0.21
CA ALA A 16 53.19 -7.06 -0.05
C ALA A 16 52.82 -6.37 -1.38
N ALA A 17 53.38 -6.79 -2.50
CA ALA A 17 52.99 -6.32 -3.84
C ALA A 17 51.61 -6.84 -4.26
N ALA A 18 51.29 -8.11 -3.97
CA ALA A 18 49.98 -8.69 -4.25
C ALA A 18 48.88 -8.04 -3.41
N VAL A 19 49.14 -7.74 -2.12
CA VAL A 19 48.18 -6.98 -1.25
C VAL A 19 48.03 -5.53 -1.71
N ARG A 20 49.05 -4.93 -2.33
CA ARG A 20 48.95 -3.59 -2.92
C ARG A 20 48.23 -3.58 -4.28
N VAL A 21 48.30 -4.66 -5.05
CA VAL A 21 47.55 -4.81 -6.31
C VAL A 21 46.09 -5.14 -6.06
N LEU A 22 45.76 -5.84 -4.91
CA LEU A 22 44.41 -6.09 -4.47
C LEU A 22 43.76 -4.89 -3.72
N ARG A 23 44.61 -4.00 -3.18
CA ARG A 23 44.21 -2.64 -2.82
C ARG A 23 44.63 -1.73 -3.98
N GLY A 24 43.83 -1.74 -5.06
CA GLY A 24 43.90 -0.70 -6.08
C GLY A 24 43.93 0.67 -5.43
N PRO A 25 44.51 1.70 -6.08
CA PRO A 25 44.49 3.04 -5.55
C PRO A 25 43.04 3.35 -5.17
N SER A 26 42.85 3.86 -3.98
CA SER A 26 41.55 4.48 -3.58
C SER A 26 41.39 5.71 -4.48
N THR A 27 41.11 5.46 -5.75
CA THR A 27 40.49 6.44 -6.61
C THR A 27 39.17 6.72 -5.93
N THR A 28 39.07 7.87 -5.32
CA THR A 28 37.80 8.49 -5.00
C THR A 28 37.03 8.44 -6.30
N ASP A 29 36.11 7.46 -6.40
CA ASP A 29 35.28 7.28 -7.58
C ASP A 29 34.59 8.63 -7.81
N PRO A 30 34.87 9.36 -8.91
CA PRO A 30 34.26 10.66 -9.14
C PRO A 30 32.74 10.58 -9.26
N GLU A 31 32.18 9.38 -9.40
CA GLU A 31 30.74 9.09 -9.37
C GLU A 31 30.18 8.69 -8.00
N ALA A 32 31.01 8.60 -6.95
CA ALA A 32 30.48 8.27 -5.61
C ALA A 32 29.39 9.28 -5.22
N LEU A 33 28.16 8.78 -5.08
CA LEU A 33 27.01 9.59 -4.69
C LEU A 33 27.23 10.14 -3.28
N ARG A 34 27.28 11.47 -3.15
CA ARG A 34 27.39 12.16 -1.85
C ARG A 34 26.19 13.09 -1.70
N ALA A 35 25.24 12.71 -0.85
CA ALA A 35 24.07 13.53 -0.61
C ALA A 35 23.38 13.13 0.72
N THR A 36 22.61 14.05 1.29
CA THR A 36 21.56 13.71 2.25
C THR A 36 20.25 13.71 1.50
N VAL A 37 19.57 12.54 1.47
CA VAL A 37 18.28 12.36 0.83
C VAL A 37 17.19 12.31 1.90
N VAL A 38 16.22 13.18 1.79
CA VAL A 38 15.02 13.21 2.65
C VAL A 38 13.94 12.36 1.99
N VAL A 39 13.54 11.28 2.65
CA VAL A 39 12.48 10.38 2.19
C VAL A 39 11.21 10.66 2.96
N GLY A 40 10.20 11.22 2.30
CA GLY A 40 8.86 11.37 2.84
C GLY A 40 8.09 10.05 2.77
N VAL A 41 7.60 9.56 3.90
CA VAL A 41 6.80 8.33 3.97
C VAL A 41 5.38 8.68 4.38
N GLU A 42 4.43 8.42 3.48
CA GLU A 42 3.02 8.56 3.79
C GLU A 42 2.55 7.46 4.74
N ILE A 43 1.83 7.87 5.77
CA ILE A 43 1.15 6.98 6.72
C ILE A 43 -0.34 7.24 6.72
N SER A 44 -1.12 6.21 7.02
CA SER A 44 -2.57 6.33 7.14
C SER A 44 -2.96 7.37 8.21
N ARG A 45 -3.99 8.17 7.93
CA ARG A 45 -4.60 9.13 8.87
C ARG A 45 -5.04 8.49 10.20
N ASP A 46 -5.34 7.19 10.17
CA ASP A 46 -5.77 6.43 11.34
C ASP A 46 -4.61 5.99 12.24
N THR A 47 -3.37 6.17 11.80
CA THR A 47 -2.17 5.79 12.55
C THR A 47 -1.76 6.94 13.48
N PRO A 48 -1.68 6.74 14.82
CA PRO A 48 -1.18 7.75 15.72
C PRO A 48 0.26 8.12 15.37
N ILE A 49 0.57 9.42 15.42
CA ILE A 49 1.96 9.88 15.28
C ILE A 49 2.55 9.97 16.68
N ASP A 50 3.13 8.89 17.12
CA ASP A 50 3.80 8.75 18.41
C ASP A 50 5.22 8.22 18.24
N ALA A 51 5.92 8.01 19.34
CA ALA A 51 7.28 7.49 19.33
C ALA A 51 7.35 6.05 18.77
N ASP A 52 6.29 5.27 18.97
CA ASP A 52 6.21 3.89 18.49
C ASP A 52 6.10 3.86 16.98
N LEU A 53 5.32 4.75 16.37
CA LEU A 53 5.27 4.88 14.91
C LEU A 53 6.62 5.28 14.33
N GLN A 54 7.32 6.24 14.93
CA GLN A 54 8.64 6.64 14.45
C GLN A 54 9.63 5.48 14.51
N LYS A 55 9.58 4.69 15.59
CA LYS A 55 10.37 3.48 15.74
C LYS A 55 9.99 2.42 14.70
N GLU A 56 8.69 2.18 14.48
CA GLU A 56 8.18 1.25 13.48
C GLU A 56 8.64 1.62 12.07
N VAL A 57 8.44 2.88 11.65
CA VAL A 57 8.87 3.38 10.33
C VAL A 57 10.39 3.30 10.20
N SER A 58 11.15 3.65 11.25
CA SER A 58 12.61 3.55 11.25
C SER A 58 13.07 2.11 11.14
N THR A 59 12.39 1.16 11.78
CA THR A 59 12.71 -0.27 11.70
C THR A 59 12.39 -0.85 10.33
N ARG A 60 11.22 -0.54 9.77
CA ARG A 60 10.81 -0.98 8.42
C ARG A 60 11.74 -0.43 7.34
N PHE A 61 12.07 0.86 7.43
CA PHE A 61 12.99 1.51 6.52
C PHE A 61 14.46 1.17 6.79
N GLY A 62 14.77 0.71 8.00
CA GLY A 62 16.12 0.38 8.46
C GLY A 62 16.83 -0.61 7.56
N ALA A 63 16.18 -1.71 7.19
CA ALA A 63 16.77 -2.71 6.30
C ALA A 63 17.10 -2.18 4.91
N LEU A 64 16.20 -1.38 4.32
CA LEU A 64 16.45 -0.71 3.04
C LEU A 64 17.61 0.25 3.17
N ARG A 65 17.62 1.06 4.24
CA ARG A 65 18.67 2.04 4.53
C ARG A 65 20.03 1.37 4.70
N GLU A 66 20.12 0.36 5.57
CA GLU A 66 21.37 -0.35 5.85
C GLU A 66 21.94 -1.01 4.59
N SER A 67 21.09 -1.72 3.84
CA SER A 67 21.50 -2.38 2.61
C SER A 67 21.93 -1.38 1.53
N PHE A 68 21.22 -0.26 1.39
CA PHE A 68 21.57 0.78 0.43
C PHE A 68 22.85 1.52 0.84
N GLN A 69 23.02 1.86 2.11
CA GLN A 69 24.20 2.56 2.63
C GLN A 69 25.45 1.68 2.61
N ALA A 70 25.32 0.34 2.66
CA ALA A 70 26.43 -0.57 2.45
C ALA A 70 27.01 -0.44 1.02
N LEU A 71 26.17 -0.13 0.02
CA LEU A 71 26.58 0.11 -1.37
C LEU A 71 26.94 1.56 -1.64
N GLN A 72 26.32 2.50 -0.92
CA GLN A 72 26.49 3.95 -1.10
C GLN A 72 26.76 4.63 0.26
N PRO A 73 27.95 4.43 0.87
CA PRO A 73 28.22 4.84 2.25
C PRO A 73 28.25 6.35 2.45
N ALA A 74 28.42 7.13 1.41
CA ALA A 74 28.41 8.60 1.45
C ALA A 74 27.02 9.21 1.29
N VAL A 75 25.95 8.39 1.09
CA VAL A 75 24.57 8.83 1.07
C VAL A 75 23.96 8.70 2.47
N ARG A 76 23.44 9.80 3.01
CA ARG A 76 22.68 9.80 4.25
C ARG A 76 21.19 9.82 3.96
N LEU A 77 20.40 8.99 4.64
CA LEU A 77 18.95 8.94 4.49
C LEU A 77 18.29 9.48 5.74
N GLN A 78 17.38 10.45 5.56
CA GLN A 78 16.50 10.98 6.60
C GLN A 78 15.06 10.64 6.26
N VAL A 79 14.32 10.09 7.24
CA VAL A 79 12.91 9.73 7.04
C VAL A 79 12.02 10.80 7.64
N LEU A 80 11.07 11.28 6.85
CA LEU A 80 10.04 12.22 7.25
C LEU A 80 8.68 11.53 7.16
N VAL A 81 7.99 11.41 8.28
CA VAL A 81 6.64 10.83 8.34
C VAL A 81 5.61 11.89 7.96
N LEU A 82 4.74 11.57 7.01
CA LEU A 82 3.72 12.46 6.45
C LEU A 82 2.33 11.81 6.56
N PRO A 83 1.42 12.36 7.38
CA PRO A 83 0.03 11.87 7.44
C PRO A 83 -0.70 12.06 6.12
N GLU A 84 -1.47 11.04 5.70
CA GLU A 84 -2.25 11.00 4.46
C GLU A 84 -3.15 12.25 4.30
N ASP A 85 -3.85 12.66 5.36
CA ASP A 85 -4.77 13.81 5.36
C ASP A 85 -4.08 15.18 5.24
N ARG A 86 -2.78 15.26 5.50
CA ARG A 86 -1.98 16.49 5.48
C ARG A 86 -0.86 16.46 4.44
N LEU A 87 -0.63 15.31 3.80
CA LEU A 87 0.50 15.06 2.92
C LEU A 87 0.71 16.18 1.89
N LEU A 88 -0.32 16.47 1.12
CA LEU A 88 -0.24 17.46 0.04
C LEU A 88 0.11 18.86 0.56
N ARG A 89 -0.60 19.30 1.60
CA ARG A 89 -0.36 20.63 2.22
C ARG A 89 1.04 20.72 2.82
N GLU A 90 1.50 19.64 3.45
CA GLU A 90 2.82 19.61 4.08
C GLU A 90 3.94 19.63 3.04
N VAL A 91 3.82 18.87 1.95
CA VAL A 91 4.78 18.88 0.84
C VAL A 91 4.80 20.25 0.17
N GLN A 92 3.64 20.88 -0.09
CA GLN A 92 3.55 22.24 -0.64
C GLN A 92 4.22 23.27 0.26
N ARG A 93 3.95 23.21 1.57
CA ARG A 93 4.54 24.12 2.55
C ARG A 93 6.06 24.02 2.56
N ARG A 94 6.56 22.76 2.54
CA ARG A 94 8.00 22.48 2.53
C ARG A 94 8.67 22.89 1.22
N SER A 95 8.00 22.67 0.08
CA SER A 95 8.50 23.10 -1.23
C SER A 95 8.74 24.61 -1.27
N ARG A 96 7.81 25.40 -0.75
CA ARG A 96 7.98 26.88 -0.65
C ARG A 96 9.16 27.32 0.20
N SER A 97 9.62 26.46 1.10
CA SER A 97 10.76 26.73 2.01
C SER A 97 12.05 26.02 1.55
N GLY A 98 12.07 25.37 0.39
CA GLY A 98 13.22 24.59 -0.09
C GLY A 98 13.54 23.35 0.75
N LEU A 99 12.56 22.84 1.52
CA LEU A 99 12.69 21.69 2.43
C LEU A 99 11.81 20.50 2.03
N ALA A 100 11.37 20.45 0.77
CA ALA A 100 10.60 19.32 0.27
C ALA A 100 11.40 18.01 0.31
N PRO A 101 10.73 16.86 0.50
CA PRO A 101 11.39 15.57 0.38
C PRO A 101 11.96 15.34 -1.02
N ASP A 102 13.12 14.67 -1.09
CA ASP A 102 13.75 14.29 -2.36
C ASP A 102 13.09 13.08 -3.00
N LEU A 103 12.57 12.19 -2.17
CA LEU A 103 11.84 10.99 -2.57
C LEU A 103 10.62 10.83 -1.67
N LEU A 104 9.49 10.45 -2.23
CA LEU A 104 8.24 10.23 -1.48
C LEU A 104 7.76 8.80 -1.71
N LEU A 105 7.64 8.03 -0.64
CA LEU A 105 6.96 6.73 -0.65
C LEU A 105 5.51 6.93 -0.24
N VAL A 106 4.63 6.96 -1.23
CA VAL A 106 3.22 7.34 -1.06
C VAL A 106 2.29 6.39 -1.82
N ASN A 107 0.99 6.47 -1.57
CA ASN A 107 0.00 5.77 -2.39
C ASN A 107 -0.05 6.39 -3.80
N SER A 108 -0.46 5.60 -4.79
CA SER A 108 -0.50 6.05 -6.20
C SER A 108 -1.41 7.26 -6.44
N ASP A 109 -2.54 7.36 -5.72
CA ASP A 109 -3.44 8.52 -5.78
C ASP A 109 -2.77 9.81 -5.25
N ALA A 110 -2.09 9.71 -4.11
CA ALA A 110 -1.33 10.82 -3.55
C ALA A 110 -0.17 11.25 -4.47
N ALA A 111 0.56 10.29 -5.06
CA ALA A 111 1.62 10.57 -6.03
C ALA A 111 1.08 11.32 -7.26
N ASN A 112 -0.06 10.88 -7.80
CA ASN A 112 -0.71 11.55 -8.92
C ASN A 112 -1.12 12.99 -8.57
N GLN A 113 -1.69 13.21 -7.37
CA GLN A 113 -2.04 14.56 -6.91
C GLN A 113 -0.80 15.46 -6.76
N LEU A 114 0.28 14.95 -6.17
CA LEU A 114 1.56 15.67 -6.06
C LEU A 114 2.11 16.03 -7.43
N HIS A 115 2.07 15.08 -8.37
CA HIS A 115 2.53 15.28 -9.73
C HIS A 115 1.71 16.35 -10.47
N ARG A 116 0.36 16.28 -10.42
CA ARG A 116 -0.53 17.28 -11.03
C ARG A 116 -0.33 18.70 -10.49
N GLN A 117 0.15 18.82 -9.26
CA GLN A 117 0.48 20.11 -8.65
C GLN A 117 1.94 20.53 -8.88
N GLY A 118 2.68 19.80 -9.69
CA GLY A 118 4.06 20.12 -10.04
C GLY A 118 5.04 20.00 -8.88
N LEU A 119 4.73 19.19 -7.86
CA LEU A 119 5.60 18.97 -6.68
C LEU A 119 6.57 17.80 -6.88
N THR A 120 6.32 16.95 -7.87
CA THR A 120 7.15 15.80 -8.22
C THR A 120 7.47 15.77 -9.70
N GLU A 121 8.56 15.08 -10.05
CA GLU A 121 8.98 14.85 -11.43
C GLU A 121 8.54 13.48 -11.91
N PRO A 122 8.27 13.32 -13.23
CA PRO A 122 7.94 12.01 -13.79
C PRO A 122 9.16 11.08 -13.88
N TRP A 123 8.87 9.78 -14.03
CA TRP A 123 9.80 8.77 -14.45
C TRP A 123 9.59 8.45 -15.92
N ALA A 124 10.68 8.30 -16.67
CA ALA A 124 10.63 7.84 -18.06
C ALA A 124 10.27 6.35 -18.15
N VAL A 125 9.52 5.96 -19.18
CA VAL A 125 9.18 4.59 -19.54
C VAL A 125 9.34 4.44 -21.07
N PRO A 126 10.15 3.48 -21.56
CA PRO A 126 10.88 2.48 -20.78
C PRO A 126 12.10 3.04 -20.05
N SER A 127 12.50 2.35 -18.99
CA SER A 127 13.76 2.56 -18.27
C SER A 127 14.19 1.23 -17.63
N PRO A 128 15.48 1.06 -17.25
CA PRO A 128 15.92 -0.17 -16.59
C PRO A 128 15.12 -0.54 -15.34
N GLU A 129 14.64 0.46 -14.62
CA GLU A 129 13.81 0.27 -13.43
C GLU A 129 12.41 -0.20 -13.81
N THR A 130 11.77 0.41 -14.82
CA THR A 130 10.39 0.09 -15.21
C THR A 130 10.26 -1.20 -15.99
N ASP A 131 11.31 -1.60 -16.74
CA ASP A 131 11.30 -2.81 -17.57
C ASP A 131 11.27 -4.12 -16.77
N GLN A 132 11.67 -4.07 -15.50
CA GLN A 132 11.60 -5.21 -14.60
C GLN A 132 10.29 -5.29 -13.80
N LEU A 133 9.41 -4.29 -13.91
CA LEU A 133 8.14 -4.24 -13.18
C LEU A 133 7.00 -4.87 -14.00
N ASP A 134 5.94 -5.26 -13.30
CA ASP A 134 4.73 -5.77 -13.93
C ASP A 134 4.08 -4.67 -14.81
N PRO A 135 3.83 -4.93 -16.11
CA PRO A 135 3.17 -3.96 -16.99
C PRO A 135 1.81 -3.49 -16.50
N ALA A 136 1.03 -4.34 -15.83
CA ALA A 136 -0.27 -3.96 -15.26
C ALA A 136 -0.12 -2.95 -14.14
N VAL A 137 0.96 -3.07 -13.34
CA VAL A 137 1.26 -2.11 -12.27
C VAL A 137 1.78 -0.78 -12.83
N ILE A 138 2.59 -0.82 -13.90
CA ILE A 138 3.03 0.39 -14.64
C ILE A 138 1.83 1.13 -15.25
N ALA A 139 0.85 0.41 -15.80
CA ALA A 139 -0.35 1.02 -16.36
C ALA A 139 -1.11 1.87 -15.33
N ARG A 140 -1.16 1.47 -14.05
CA ARG A 140 -1.83 2.19 -12.96
C ARG A 140 -1.19 3.54 -12.60
N VAL A 141 0.06 3.77 -12.98
CA VAL A 141 0.81 5.00 -12.68
C VAL A 141 1.14 5.84 -13.91
N ARG A 142 0.63 5.44 -15.08
CA ARG A 142 0.82 6.15 -16.34
C ARG A 142 -0.01 7.44 -16.35
N PHE A 143 0.60 8.54 -16.76
CA PHE A 143 -0.12 9.79 -16.90
C PHE A 143 0.04 10.42 -18.32
N ALA A 144 1.14 10.11 -19.01
CA ALA A 144 1.40 10.51 -20.39
C ALA A 144 2.14 9.40 -21.15
N PRO A 145 2.16 9.43 -22.48
CA PRO A 145 2.97 8.51 -23.28
C PRO A 145 4.44 8.59 -22.87
N GLY A 146 5.04 7.46 -22.48
CA GLY A 146 6.44 7.39 -22.08
C GLY A 146 6.74 7.91 -20.66
N GLU A 147 5.74 8.25 -19.85
CA GLU A 147 5.94 8.80 -18.51
C GLU A 147 4.96 8.22 -17.48
N VAL A 148 5.48 8.04 -16.24
CA VAL A 148 4.70 7.67 -15.05
C VAL A 148 4.95 8.67 -13.94
N PHE A 149 3.94 8.95 -13.11
CA PHE A 149 4.03 9.92 -12.01
C PHE A 149 4.78 9.39 -10.78
N GLY A 150 5.16 8.14 -10.75
CA GLY A 150 5.93 7.52 -9.68
C GLY A 150 6.34 6.10 -10.05
N LEU A 151 7.46 5.63 -9.51
CA LEU A 151 7.96 4.27 -9.71
C LEU A 151 7.23 3.32 -8.76
N PRO A 152 6.45 2.33 -9.24
CA PRO A 152 5.80 1.32 -8.41
C PRO A 152 6.77 0.62 -7.47
N GLN A 153 6.39 0.45 -6.19
CA GLN A 153 7.25 -0.16 -5.17
C GLN A 153 6.67 -1.42 -4.55
N SER A 154 5.37 -1.43 -4.20
CA SER A 154 4.74 -2.61 -3.62
C SER A 154 3.21 -2.55 -3.73
N LEU A 155 2.58 -3.72 -3.70
CA LEU A 155 1.13 -3.88 -3.61
C LEU A 155 0.73 -4.23 -2.17
N GLN A 156 -0.35 -3.61 -1.71
CA GLN A 156 -0.90 -3.77 -0.37
C GLN A 156 -2.40 -4.08 -0.45
N PRO A 157 -2.79 -5.35 -0.64
CA PRO A 157 -4.18 -5.73 -0.74
C PRO A 157 -4.92 -5.61 0.60
N GLN A 158 -6.21 -5.33 0.52
CA GLN A 158 -7.15 -5.49 1.61
C GLN A 158 -7.51 -6.97 1.74
N LEU A 159 -7.67 -7.46 2.98
CA LEU A 159 -7.92 -8.85 3.26
C LEU A 159 -8.70 -9.01 4.58
N ALA A 160 -9.02 -10.23 4.96
CA ALA A 160 -9.59 -10.59 6.25
C ALA A 160 -8.47 -10.86 7.26
N CYS A 161 -8.58 -10.24 8.44
CA CYS A 161 -7.79 -10.55 9.62
C CYS A 161 -8.70 -11.18 10.69
N PHE A 162 -8.31 -12.32 11.27
CA PHE A 162 -9.13 -13.02 12.27
C PHE A 162 -8.29 -13.65 13.38
N ASP A 163 -8.89 -13.86 14.54
CA ASP A 163 -8.26 -14.54 15.68
C ASP A 163 -8.50 -16.07 15.55
N ARG A 164 -7.45 -16.85 15.24
CA ARG A 164 -7.49 -18.31 15.14
C ARG A 164 -7.90 -19.00 16.44
N GLY A 165 -7.73 -18.35 17.57
CA GLY A 165 -8.21 -18.86 18.87
C GLY A 165 -9.73 -18.79 19.03
N ARG A 166 -10.42 -18.06 18.15
CA ARG A 166 -11.88 -17.82 18.20
C ARG A 166 -12.62 -18.28 16.95
N LEU A 167 -11.98 -18.20 15.79
CA LEU A 167 -12.46 -18.68 14.51
C LEU A 167 -11.42 -19.65 13.93
N GLU A 168 -11.81 -20.89 13.71
CA GLU A 168 -10.93 -21.89 13.11
C GLU A 168 -10.49 -21.46 11.70
N ARG A 169 -11.40 -20.87 10.93
CA ARG A 169 -11.15 -20.29 9.60
C ARG A 169 -11.97 -19.03 9.37
N SER A 170 -11.51 -18.18 8.48
CA SER A 170 -12.29 -17.05 7.98
C SER A 170 -13.49 -17.55 7.17
N PRO A 171 -14.69 -16.93 7.27
CA PRO A 171 -15.79 -17.18 6.35
C PRO A 171 -15.34 -16.96 4.90
N ALA A 172 -15.69 -17.90 4.02
CA ALA A 172 -15.38 -17.82 2.58
C ALA A 172 -16.46 -17.05 1.80
N THR A 173 -17.67 -16.94 2.35
CA THR A 173 -18.79 -16.23 1.74
C THR A 173 -19.48 -15.28 2.72
N LEU A 174 -20.18 -14.28 2.18
CA LEU A 174 -21.04 -13.37 2.99
C LEU A 174 -22.12 -14.15 3.76
N GLN A 175 -22.62 -15.23 3.20
CA GLN A 175 -23.59 -16.08 3.87
C GLN A 175 -22.97 -16.81 5.07
N GLU A 176 -21.77 -17.36 4.93
CA GLU A 176 -21.02 -17.96 6.05
C GLU A 176 -20.72 -16.92 7.13
N LEU A 177 -20.37 -15.67 6.74
CA LEU A 177 -20.12 -14.59 7.67
C LEU A 177 -21.36 -14.27 8.51
N LEU A 178 -22.54 -14.10 7.88
CA LEU A 178 -23.79 -13.84 8.58
C LEU A 178 -24.19 -15.01 9.48
N ARG A 179 -24.03 -16.25 9.03
CA ARG A 179 -24.28 -17.45 9.83
C ARG A 179 -23.39 -17.50 11.08
N ALA A 180 -22.07 -17.32 10.91
CA ALA A 180 -21.14 -17.31 12.02
C ALA A 180 -21.44 -16.16 13.01
N SER A 181 -21.92 -15.01 12.53
CA SER A 181 -22.41 -13.93 13.38
C SER A 181 -23.61 -14.37 14.23
N SER A 182 -24.60 -15.05 13.64
CA SER A 182 -25.76 -15.57 14.38
C SER A 182 -25.35 -16.66 15.41
N GLU A 183 -24.28 -17.40 15.15
CA GLU A 183 -23.70 -18.40 16.05
C GLU A 183 -22.81 -17.79 17.14
N GLY A 184 -22.68 -16.47 17.19
CA GLY A 184 -22.02 -15.76 18.28
C GLY A 184 -20.63 -15.22 17.98
N LYS A 185 -20.13 -15.35 16.75
CA LYS A 185 -18.86 -14.74 16.34
C LYS A 185 -19.04 -13.25 16.05
N ARG A 186 -18.01 -12.45 16.36
CA ARG A 186 -18.07 -10.99 16.28
C ARG A 186 -17.24 -10.49 15.10
N PHE A 187 -17.91 -9.78 14.21
CA PHE A 187 -17.33 -9.24 12.99
C PHE A 187 -17.24 -7.72 13.05
N GLY A 188 -16.26 -7.14 12.36
CA GLY A 188 -16.10 -5.70 12.30
C GLY A 188 -15.76 -5.19 10.92
N LEU A 189 -16.46 -4.12 10.50
CA LEU A 189 -16.25 -3.45 9.22
C LEU A 189 -16.11 -1.94 9.43
N THR A 190 -15.30 -1.30 8.60
CA THR A 190 -15.21 0.18 8.59
C THR A 190 -16.21 0.75 7.60
N VAL A 191 -17.04 1.71 8.07
CA VAL A 191 -18.05 2.39 7.24
C VAL A 191 -17.40 3.50 6.43
N ASP A 192 -16.76 3.13 5.34
CA ASP A 192 -16.34 4.04 4.26
C ASP A 192 -16.36 3.30 2.93
N LEU A 193 -16.49 4.06 1.84
CA LEU A 193 -16.70 3.52 0.51
C LEU A 193 -15.56 2.58 0.07
N LEU A 194 -14.32 2.97 0.30
CA LEU A 194 -13.17 2.20 -0.16
C LEU A 194 -12.94 0.95 0.71
N ASN A 195 -13.17 1.04 2.03
CA ASN A 195 -13.09 -0.14 2.89
C ASN A 195 -14.25 -1.12 2.68
N LEU A 196 -15.40 -0.65 2.20
CA LEU A 196 -16.55 -1.48 1.85
C LEU A 196 -16.60 -1.90 0.37
N ALA A 197 -15.67 -1.42 -0.48
CA ALA A 197 -15.68 -1.69 -1.92
C ALA A 197 -15.70 -3.19 -2.27
N TRP A 198 -15.08 -4.03 -1.44
CA TRP A 198 -15.09 -5.48 -1.62
C TRP A 198 -16.51 -6.08 -1.61
N THR A 199 -17.43 -5.50 -0.84
CA THR A 199 -18.83 -5.93 -0.80
C THR A 199 -19.62 -5.48 -2.02
N LEU A 200 -19.17 -4.42 -2.72
CA LEU A 200 -19.78 -4.00 -3.99
C LEU A 200 -19.66 -5.09 -5.05
N GLY A 201 -18.47 -5.71 -5.20
CA GLY A 201 -18.27 -6.84 -6.11
C GLY A 201 -19.07 -8.06 -5.68
N ALA A 202 -18.93 -8.46 -4.42
CA ALA A 202 -19.66 -9.60 -3.84
C ALA A 202 -21.18 -9.52 -4.01
N LEU A 203 -21.75 -8.31 -4.06
CA LEU A 203 -23.19 -8.04 -4.19
C LEU A 203 -23.60 -7.50 -5.56
N GLY A 204 -22.68 -7.44 -6.54
CA GLY A 204 -22.95 -7.09 -7.94
C GLY A 204 -23.23 -5.61 -8.18
N ALA A 205 -22.84 -4.72 -7.25
CA ALA A 205 -23.02 -3.28 -7.37
C ALA A 205 -21.77 -2.54 -7.88
N LEU A 206 -20.61 -3.21 -7.97
CA LEU A 206 -19.34 -2.57 -8.31
C LEU A 206 -19.35 -1.92 -9.69
N ASP A 207 -19.72 -2.67 -10.74
CA ASP A 207 -19.75 -2.16 -12.11
C ASP A 207 -20.72 -0.98 -12.25
N SER A 208 -21.90 -1.09 -11.60
CA SER A 208 -22.87 -0.01 -11.57
C SER A 208 -22.33 1.25 -10.90
N THR A 209 -21.57 1.11 -9.82
CA THR A 209 -20.93 2.24 -9.13
C THR A 209 -19.82 2.85 -9.98
N ALA A 210 -19.00 2.03 -10.61
CA ALA A 210 -17.94 2.47 -11.52
C ALA A 210 -18.50 3.16 -12.78
N ASP A 211 -19.58 2.63 -13.34
CA ASP A 211 -20.26 3.22 -14.50
C ASP A 211 -20.78 4.64 -14.21
N VAL A 212 -21.40 4.83 -13.05
CA VAL A 212 -21.85 6.18 -12.61
C VAL A 212 -20.67 7.11 -12.46
N LEU A 213 -19.59 6.64 -11.84
CA LEU A 213 -18.37 7.42 -11.65
C LEU A 213 -17.63 7.72 -12.95
N ALA A 214 -17.79 6.86 -13.97
CA ALA A 214 -17.31 7.08 -15.32
C ALA A 214 -18.23 8.00 -16.17
N GLY A 215 -19.33 8.52 -15.59
CA GLY A 215 -20.26 9.43 -16.27
C GLY A 215 -21.31 8.74 -17.14
N LYS A 216 -21.45 7.41 -17.04
CA LYS A 216 -22.48 6.70 -17.80
C LYS A 216 -23.90 6.97 -17.25
N PRO A 217 -24.95 6.83 -18.08
CA PRO A 217 -26.32 7.04 -17.65
C PRO A 217 -26.74 6.12 -16.51
N VAL A 218 -27.46 6.68 -15.55
CA VAL A 218 -28.04 5.92 -14.43
C VAL A 218 -29.31 5.22 -14.88
N THR A 219 -29.28 3.90 -14.89
CA THR A 219 -30.44 3.06 -15.26
C THR A 219 -31.24 2.61 -14.01
N PRO A 220 -32.46 2.10 -14.17
CA PRO A 220 -33.18 1.44 -13.07
C PRO A 220 -32.38 0.29 -12.42
N LEU A 221 -31.63 -0.48 -13.23
CA LEU A 221 -30.76 -1.55 -12.76
C LEU A 221 -29.61 -0.99 -11.89
N THR A 222 -28.97 0.11 -12.31
CA THR A 222 -27.95 0.79 -11.52
C THR A 222 -28.46 1.16 -10.13
N ARG A 223 -29.65 1.79 -10.06
CA ARG A 223 -30.30 2.15 -8.79
C ARG A 223 -30.60 0.92 -7.93
N SER A 224 -31.18 -0.11 -8.53
CA SER A 224 -31.53 -1.35 -7.84
C SER A 224 -30.29 -2.06 -7.24
N ARG A 225 -29.18 -2.11 -7.97
CA ARG A 225 -27.93 -2.73 -7.47
C ARG A 225 -27.30 -1.95 -6.32
N ILE A 226 -27.23 -0.62 -6.42
CA ILE A 226 -26.71 0.24 -5.34
C ILE A 226 -27.63 0.19 -4.12
N ALA A 227 -28.95 0.24 -4.30
CA ALA A 227 -29.92 0.09 -3.22
C ALA A 227 -29.84 -1.30 -2.56
N GLY A 228 -29.67 -2.37 -3.36
CA GLY A 228 -29.48 -3.73 -2.85
C GLY A 228 -28.21 -3.88 -1.99
N TRP A 229 -27.11 -3.26 -2.41
CA TRP A 229 -25.90 -3.20 -1.59
C TRP A 229 -26.12 -2.47 -0.24
N LEU A 230 -26.78 -1.31 -0.27
CA LEU A 230 -27.10 -0.57 0.95
C LEU A 230 -28.05 -1.36 1.86
N LEU A 231 -29.03 -2.06 1.28
CA LEU A 231 -29.94 -2.92 2.03
C LEU A 231 -29.18 -4.05 2.75
N TRP A 232 -28.19 -4.67 2.07
CA TRP A 232 -27.32 -5.65 2.71
C TRP A 232 -26.53 -5.06 3.87
N LEU A 233 -25.96 -3.85 3.72
CA LEU A 233 -25.24 -3.15 4.78
C LEU A 233 -26.17 -2.89 5.98
N ARG A 234 -27.42 -2.48 5.73
CA ARG A 234 -28.44 -2.30 6.78
C ARG A 234 -28.77 -3.61 7.50
N SER A 235 -28.89 -4.72 6.74
CA SER A 235 -29.14 -6.02 7.32
C SER A 235 -27.98 -6.51 8.17
N ALA A 236 -26.74 -6.26 7.75
CA ALA A 236 -25.54 -6.59 8.51
C ALA A 236 -25.44 -5.76 9.80
N ASP A 237 -25.78 -4.46 9.74
CA ASP A 237 -25.79 -3.54 10.89
C ASP A 237 -26.80 -3.95 11.97
N LEU A 238 -27.92 -4.54 11.57
CA LEU A 238 -28.93 -5.05 12.49
C LEU A 238 -28.52 -6.34 13.22
N GLN A 239 -27.47 -7.02 12.78
CA GLN A 239 -26.92 -8.18 13.47
C GLN A 239 -26.20 -7.74 14.75
N GLN A 240 -26.55 -8.30 15.89
CA GLN A 240 -25.99 -7.91 17.19
C GLN A 240 -24.47 -8.10 17.32
N ARG A 241 -23.85 -8.90 16.46
CA ARG A 241 -22.43 -9.25 16.51
C ARG A 241 -21.63 -8.78 15.30
N ILE A 242 -22.25 -7.96 14.44
CA ILE A 242 -21.55 -7.24 13.38
C ILE A 242 -21.43 -5.77 13.79
N THR A 243 -20.19 -5.31 13.97
CA THR A 243 -19.90 -3.92 14.31
C THR A 243 -19.56 -3.17 13.04
N LEU A 244 -20.36 -2.19 12.69
CA LEU A 244 -20.05 -1.19 11.69
C LEU A 244 -19.56 0.07 12.40
N THR A 245 -18.39 0.60 12.03
CA THR A 245 -17.82 1.81 12.67
C THR A 245 -17.14 2.69 11.63
N PRO A 246 -17.28 4.02 11.69
CA PRO A 246 -16.50 4.92 10.84
C PRO A 246 -15.03 5.02 11.26
N SER A 247 -14.67 4.51 12.44
CA SER A 247 -13.31 4.58 12.98
C SER A 247 -12.55 3.26 12.79
N ARG A 248 -11.72 3.19 11.75
CA ARG A 248 -10.83 2.05 11.53
C ARG A 248 -9.85 1.84 12.70
N ARG A 249 -9.38 2.92 13.32
CA ARG A 249 -8.54 2.84 14.53
C ARG A 249 -9.26 2.13 15.67
N ASP A 250 -10.53 2.47 15.92
CA ASP A 250 -11.33 1.82 16.94
C ASP A 250 -11.53 0.34 16.62
N LEU A 251 -11.83 0.02 15.36
CA LEU A 251 -11.97 -1.35 14.89
C LEU A 251 -10.73 -2.21 15.18
N ILE A 252 -9.54 -1.71 14.81
CA ILE A 252 -8.27 -2.41 15.05
C ILE A 252 -8.00 -2.57 16.55
N ARG A 253 -8.21 -1.52 17.35
CA ARG A 253 -8.05 -1.57 18.80
C ARG A 253 -8.94 -2.63 19.45
N ARG A 254 -10.22 -2.67 19.06
CA ARG A 254 -11.19 -3.67 19.57
C ARG A 254 -10.84 -5.09 19.14
N PHE A 255 -10.34 -5.29 17.93
CA PHE A 255 -9.83 -6.57 17.47
C PHE A 255 -8.61 -7.02 18.29
N GLN A 256 -7.64 -6.13 18.52
CA GLN A 256 -6.46 -6.41 19.35
C GLN A 256 -6.84 -6.73 20.80
N ALA A 257 -7.86 -6.09 21.33
CA ALA A 257 -8.41 -6.37 22.67
C ALA A 257 -9.24 -7.67 22.74
N GLY A 258 -9.47 -8.35 21.61
CA GLY A 258 -10.28 -9.57 21.54
C GLY A 258 -11.80 -9.29 21.71
N GLU A 259 -12.25 -8.07 21.50
CA GLU A 259 -13.67 -7.72 21.49
C GLU A 259 -14.34 -8.07 20.15
N ILE A 260 -13.56 -8.21 19.08
CA ILE A 260 -13.99 -8.60 17.75
C ILE A 260 -13.12 -9.79 17.31
N ASP A 261 -13.70 -10.75 16.60
CA ASP A 261 -13.05 -12.00 16.24
C ASP A 261 -12.52 -11.96 14.78
N TRP A 262 -13.09 -11.10 13.94
CA TRP A 262 -12.75 -10.94 12.53
C TRP A 262 -12.98 -9.49 12.07
N ILE A 263 -12.04 -8.95 11.29
CA ILE A 263 -12.14 -7.61 10.70
C ILE A 263 -11.68 -7.60 9.24
N THR A 264 -12.15 -6.63 8.47
CA THR A 264 -11.42 -6.22 7.28
C THR A 264 -10.16 -5.46 7.70
N CYS A 265 -9.01 -5.83 7.17
CA CYS A 265 -7.74 -5.18 7.44
C CYS A 265 -7.01 -4.84 6.15
N ARG A 266 -6.03 -3.97 6.23
CA ARG A 266 -5.06 -3.71 5.15
C ARG A 266 -3.82 -4.54 5.41
N SER A 267 -3.13 -4.96 4.39
CA SER A 267 -1.88 -5.71 4.58
C SER A 267 -0.85 -4.93 5.40
N SER A 268 -0.87 -3.59 5.34
CA SER A 268 -0.04 -2.71 6.18
C SER A 268 -0.33 -2.79 7.70
N ASP A 269 -1.44 -3.42 8.10
CA ASP A 269 -1.77 -3.62 9.52
C ASP A 269 -1.16 -4.90 10.11
N ILE A 270 -0.73 -5.81 9.24
CA ILE A 270 -0.34 -7.17 9.61
C ILE A 270 0.76 -7.18 10.68
N THR A 271 1.83 -6.39 10.51
CA THR A 271 2.91 -6.34 11.49
C THR A 271 2.39 -5.96 12.87
N ARG A 272 1.61 -4.89 12.98
CA ARG A 272 1.03 -4.43 14.25
C ARG A 272 0.04 -5.43 14.84
N LEU A 273 -0.77 -6.09 14.00
CA LEU A 273 -1.70 -7.12 14.45
C LEU A 273 -0.96 -8.39 14.89
N ARG A 274 0.13 -8.74 14.22
CA ARG A 274 0.99 -9.87 14.59
C ARG A 274 1.71 -9.64 15.92
N GLU A 275 2.14 -8.41 16.20
CA GLU A 275 2.70 -8.02 17.50
C GLU A 275 1.68 -8.23 18.64
N ALA A 276 0.42 -7.94 18.40
CA ALA A 276 -0.65 -8.07 19.40
C ALA A 276 -1.16 -9.51 19.57
N LEU A 277 -1.35 -10.26 18.48
CA LEU A 277 -2.00 -11.58 18.50
C LEU A 277 -1.01 -12.74 18.36
N GLY A 278 0.22 -12.50 17.93
CA GLY A 278 1.21 -13.55 17.68
C GLY A 278 0.74 -14.56 16.64
N SER A 279 0.88 -15.85 16.94
CA SER A 279 0.44 -16.96 16.09
C SER A 279 -1.09 -17.08 15.95
N ARG A 280 -1.86 -16.41 16.79
CA ARG A 280 -3.32 -16.37 16.68
C ARG A 280 -3.82 -15.51 15.51
N LEU A 281 -3.00 -14.62 14.97
CA LEU A 281 -3.41 -13.87 13.79
C LEU A 281 -3.59 -14.80 12.59
N GLY A 282 -4.79 -14.84 12.04
CA GLY A 282 -5.12 -15.50 10.78
C GLY A 282 -5.37 -14.47 9.69
N LEU A 283 -4.90 -14.77 8.48
CA LEU A 283 -5.11 -13.98 7.27
C LEU A 283 -5.87 -14.81 6.24
N ALA A 284 -6.80 -14.19 5.52
CA ALA A 284 -7.56 -14.85 4.44
C ALA A 284 -8.01 -13.84 3.39
N PRO A 285 -8.35 -14.27 2.17
CA PRO A 285 -9.12 -13.46 1.23
C PRO A 285 -10.44 -13.01 1.84
N LEU A 286 -11.02 -11.93 1.32
CA LEU A 286 -12.34 -11.46 1.76
C LEU A 286 -13.45 -12.37 1.23
N PRO A 287 -14.57 -12.48 1.97
CA PRO A 287 -15.67 -13.36 1.61
C PRO A 287 -16.31 -13.01 0.27
N ASP A 288 -16.51 -13.98 -0.59
CA ASP A 288 -17.28 -13.84 -1.81
C ASP A 288 -18.78 -13.72 -1.52
N GLY A 289 -19.54 -13.23 -2.48
CA GLY A 289 -20.97 -13.04 -2.34
C GLY A 289 -21.80 -13.74 -3.40
N PRO A 290 -23.14 -13.60 -3.31
CA PRO A 290 -24.04 -14.26 -4.25
C PRO A 290 -23.92 -13.77 -5.70
N ALA A 291 -23.34 -12.59 -5.91
CA ALA A 291 -23.17 -12.02 -7.26
C ALA A 291 -21.78 -12.25 -7.85
N GLY A 292 -20.82 -12.70 -7.04
CA GLY A 292 -19.47 -12.96 -7.51
C GLY A 292 -18.40 -12.84 -6.42
N PRO A 293 -17.13 -12.79 -6.83
CA PRO A 293 -16.01 -12.64 -5.90
C PRO A 293 -16.02 -11.27 -5.19
N ALA A 294 -15.43 -11.25 -4.02
CA ALA A 294 -15.10 -9.99 -3.36
C ALA A 294 -14.18 -9.14 -4.24
N SER A 295 -14.28 -7.83 -4.10
CA SER A 295 -13.45 -6.87 -4.85
C SER A 295 -12.61 -6.01 -3.89
N PRO A 296 -11.62 -6.59 -3.20
CA PRO A 296 -10.78 -5.86 -2.27
C PRO A 296 -9.94 -4.82 -2.99
N ILE A 297 -9.75 -3.66 -2.37
CA ILE A 297 -8.82 -2.67 -2.89
C ILE A 297 -7.39 -3.12 -2.62
N SER A 298 -6.56 -3.12 -3.67
CA SER A 298 -5.11 -3.26 -3.55
C SER A 298 -4.44 -1.90 -3.75
N ARG A 299 -3.89 -1.34 -2.68
CA ARG A 299 -3.17 -0.09 -2.74
C ARG A 299 -1.79 -0.30 -3.37
N LEU A 300 -1.46 0.56 -4.32
CA LEU A 300 -0.14 0.60 -4.93
C LEU A 300 0.70 1.69 -4.24
N ARG A 301 1.81 1.27 -3.63
CA ARG A 301 2.83 2.20 -3.13
C ARG A 301 3.77 2.56 -4.25
N VAL A 302 4.12 3.83 -4.35
CA VAL A 302 5.00 4.35 -5.39
C VAL A 302 6.07 5.26 -4.80
N LEU A 303 7.20 5.34 -5.48
CA LEU A 303 8.32 6.23 -5.20
C LEU A 303 8.23 7.41 -6.17
N ALA A 304 7.81 8.57 -5.68
CA ALA A 304 7.71 9.80 -6.45
C ALA A 304 8.94 10.70 -6.18
N LEU A 305 9.55 11.23 -7.23
CA LEU A 305 10.74 12.09 -7.13
C LEU A 305 10.34 13.52 -6.80
N GLY A 306 10.91 14.09 -5.75
CA GLY A 306 10.73 15.48 -5.39
C GLY A 306 11.35 16.41 -6.45
N ARG A 307 10.63 17.49 -6.77
CA ARG A 307 11.06 18.44 -7.81
C ARG A 307 12.22 19.34 -7.36
N ASP A 308 12.25 19.70 -6.08
CA ASP A 308 13.15 20.73 -5.57
C ASP A 308 14.55 20.22 -5.16
N SER A 309 14.85 18.96 -5.50
CA SER A 309 16.12 18.32 -5.18
C SER A 309 17.28 18.90 -5.99
N SER A 310 18.43 19.09 -5.35
CA SER A 310 19.68 19.39 -6.02
C SER A 310 20.09 18.23 -6.96
N PRO A 311 20.95 18.47 -7.97
CA PRO A 311 21.39 17.38 -8.87
C PRO A 311 21.98 16.16 -8.15
N ALA A 312 22.73 16.38 -7.06
CA ALA A 312 23.31 15.29 -6.27
C ALA A 312 22.23 14.50 -5.49
N GLN A 313 21.28 15.19 -4.84
CA GLN A 313 20.15 14.58 -4.15
C GLN A 313 19.27 13.79 -5.13
N ARG A 314 18.98 14.36 -6.29
CA ARG A 314 18.17 13.71 -7.34
C ARG A 314 18.81 12.42 -7.84
N ARG A 315 20.14 12.41 -8.11
CA ARG A 315 20.85 11.18 -8.48
C ARG A 315 20.78 10.14 -7.36
N ALA A 316 21.00 10.54 -6.12
CA ALA A 316 20.95 9.64 -4.98
C ALA A 316 19.51 9.13 -4.70
N ALA A 317 18.49 9.96 -4.87
CA ALA A 317 17.08 9.57 -4.74
C ALA A 317 16.68 8.56 -5.84
N ARG A 318 17.12 8.77 -7.08
CA ARG A 318 16.92 7.81 -8.19
C ARG A 318 17.60 6.49 -7.91
N ALA A 319 18.86 6.51 -7.45
CA ALA A 319 19.61 5.30 -7.11
C ALA A 319 18.93 4.52 -5.95
N LEU A 320 18.42 5.22 -4.93
CA LEU A 320 17.66 4.60 -3.85
C LEU A 320 16.35 3.96 -4.35
N ALA A 321 15.63 4.64 -5.23
CA ALA A 321 14.39 4.13 -5.79
C ALA A 321 14.65 2.90 -6.69
N ALA A 322 15.66 2.95 -7.55
CA ALA A 322 16.11 1.80 -8.36
C ALA A 322 16.50 0.60 -7.48
N PHE A 323 17.22 0.86 -6.38
CA PHE A 323 17.59 -0.16 -5.41
C PHE A 323 16.36 -0.77 -4.72
N ALA A 324 15.37 0.05 -4.35
CA ALA A 324 14.16 -0.41 -3.66
C ALA A 324 13.27 -1.32 -4.53
N VAL A 325 13.36 -1.21 -5.86
CA VAL A 325 12.57 -2.03 -6.81
C VAL A 325 13.36 -3.18 -7.43
N ASN A 326 14.65 -3.32 -7.13
CA ASN A 326 15.43 -4.44 -7.64
C ASN A 326 14.94 -5.79 -7.07
N PRO A 327 15.16 -6.92 -7.77
CA PRO A 327 14.64 -8.22 -7.37
C PRO A 327 15.09 -8.66 -5.98
N GLN A 328 16.35 -8.40 -5.60
CA GLN A 328 16.89 -8.82 -4.31
C GLN A 328 16.22 -8.09 -3.16
N MET A 329 16.08 -6.76 -3.26
CA MET A 329 15.43 -5.94 -2.22
C MET A 329 13.94 -6.23 -2.14
N GLN A 330 13.26 -6.38 -3.28
CA GLN A 330 11.84 -6.73 -3.33
C GLN A 330 11.59 -8.09 -2.65
N ARG A 331 12.41 -9.10 -2.95
CA ARG A 331 12.35 -10.41 -2.30
C ARG A 331 12.60 -10.30 -0.79
N ALA A 332 13.64 -9.58 -0.38
CA ALA A 332 13.98 -9.41 1.03
C ALA A 332 12.86 -8.71 1.81
N LEU A 333 12.26 -7.66 1.26
CA LEU A 333 11.13 -6.95 1.86
C LEU A 333 9.90 -7.85 1.98
N THR A 334 9.53 -8.56 0.92
CA THR A 334 8.37 -9.47 0.91
C THR A 334 8.51 -10.57 1.96
N LEU A 335 9.66 -11.24 2.04
CA LEU A 335 9.89 -12.32 2.99
C LEU A 335 9.99 -11.84 4.44
N ARG A 336 10.59 -10.67 4.65
CA ARG A 336 10.80 -10.13 6.00
C ARG A 336 9.50 -9.60 6.61
N THR A 337 8.69 -8.91 5.83
CA THR A 337 7.49 -8.26 6.35
C THR A 337 6.25 -9.14 6.26
N GLN A 338 6.14 -9.95 5.21
CA GLN A 338 4.95 -10.74 4.85
C GLN A 338 3.65 -9.90 4.87
N GLU A 339 3.78 -8.62 4.48
CA GLU A 339 2.67 -7.65 4.45
C GLU A 339 2.56 -6.90 3.11
N LEU A 340 3.55 -7.07 2.23
CA LEU A 340 3.53 -6.46 0.90
C LEU A 340 3.88 -7.49 -0.18
N LEU A 341 3.28 -7.29 -1.34
CA LEU A 341 3.61 -8.06 -2.52
C LEU A 341 4.57 -7.28 -3.41
N PRO A 342 5.55 -7.97 -4.02
CA PRO A 342 6.47 -7.35 -4.94
C PRO A 342 5.75 -6.90 -6.22
N VAL A 343 6.27 -5.84 -6.83
CA VAL A 343 5.85 -5.36 -8.16
C VAL A 343 6.85 -5.75 -9.25
N ASN A 344 8.01 -6.28 -8.86
CA ASN A 344 9.02 -6.77 -9.78
C ASN A 344 8.65 -8.17 -10.28
N ARG A 345 8.42 -8.30 -11.59
CA ARG A 345 7.98 -9.56 -12.23
C ARG A 345 8.96 -10.73 -12.09
N ASN A 346 10.21 -10.43 -11.73
CA ASN A 346 11.26 -11.43 -11.55
C ASN A 346 11.33 -11.96 -10.10
N VAL A 347 10.39 -11.56 -9.24
CA VAL A 347 10.34 -11.98 -7.84
C VAL A 347 9.14 -12.89 -7.59
N PRO A 348 9.33 -14.21 -7.61
CA PRO A 348 8.27 -15.14 -7.25
C PRO A 348 7.93 -15.04 -5.76
N VAL A 349 6.63 -15.08 -5.44
CA VAL A 349 6.15 -15.10 -4.06
C VAL A 349 6.01 -16.56 -3.61
N PRO A 350 6.68 -17.01 -2.53
CA PRO A 350 6.68 -18.41 -2.09
C PRO A 350 5.42 -18.77 -1.29
N VAL A 351 4.29 -18.86 -1.98
CA VAL A 351 2.96 -19.11 -1.37
C VAL A 351 2.83 -20.47 -0.70
N GLU A 352 3.57 -21.48 -1.16
CA GLU A 352 3.54 -22.84 -0.59
C GLU A 352 4.20 -22.90 0.81
N SER A 353 5.20 -22.04 1.03
CA SER A 353 5.97 -22.03 2.28
C SER A 353 5.43 -21.04 3.32
N PHE A 354 4.63 -20.06 2.92
CA PHE A 354 4.15 -18.98 3.78
C PHE A 354 2.65 -18.75 3.58
N GLN A 355 1.84 -19.22 4.55
CA GLN A 355 0.38 -19.06 4.50
C GLN A 355 -0.08 -17.60 4.42
N ASP A 356 0.63 -16.69 5.11
CA ASP A 356 0.31 -15.27 5.07
C ASP A 356 0.53 -14.67 3.68
N LEU A 357 1.61 -15.06 2.98
CA LEU A 357 1.84 -14.64 1.60
C LEU A 357 0.83 -15.28 0.64
N ALA A 358 0.39 -16.52 0.90
CA ALA A 358 -0.68 -17.14 0.12
C ALA A 358 -1.99 -16.36 0.24
N ALA A 359 -2.36 -15.92 1.45
CA ALA A 359 -3.54 -15.09 1.67
C ALA A 359 -3.44 -13.73 0.96
N LEU A 360 -2.28 -13.08 1.01
CA LEU A 360 -2.04 -11.82 0.29
C LEU A 360 -2.16 -11.98 -1.22
N VAL A 361 -1.56 -13.02 -1.79
CA VAL A 361 -1.65 -13.30 -3.25
C VAL A 361 -3.09 -13.61 -3.65
N ALA A 362 -3.84 -14.37 -2.85
CA ALA A 362 -5.24 -14.66 -3.12
C ALA A 362 -6.09 -13.38 -3.08
N ALA A 363 -5.90 -12.51 -2.09
CA ALA A 363 -6.57 -11.21 -2.02
C ALA A 363 -6.19 -10.29 -3.19
N GLN A 364 -4.92 -10.31 -3.62
CA GLN A 364 -4.48 -9.56 -4.80
C GLN A 364 -5.18 -10.06 -6.07
N ARG A 365 -5.33 -11.37 -6.26
CA ARG A 365 -6.07 -11.95 -7.39
C ARG A 365 -7.55 -11.54 -7.39
N GLN A 366 -8.20 -11.48 -6.21
CA GLN A 366 -9.56 -10.95 -6.11
C GLN A 366 -9.64 -9.48 -6.58
N SER A 367 -8.64 -8.65 -6.20
CA SER A 367 -8.55 -7.26 -6.67
C SER A 367 -8.38 -7.16 -8.18
N GLU A 368 -7.48 -7.95 -8.76
CA GLU A 368 -7.19 -7.97 -10.20
C GLU A 368 -8.36 -8.48 -11.05
N ALA A 369 -9.17 -9.37 -10.50
CA ALA A 369 -10.39 -9.86 -11.15
C ALA A 369 -11.50 -8.80 -11.26
N SER A 370 -11.30 -7.60 -10.71
CA SER A 370 -12.30 -6.53 -10.63
C SER A 370 -11.81 -5.23 -11.27
N PRO A 371 -11.73 -5.12 -12.61
CA PRO A 371 -11.21 -3.92 -13.29
C PRO A 371 -11.95 -2.63 -12.92
N ALA A 372 -13.23 -2.72 -12.58
CA ALA A 372 -14.05 -1.58 -12.15
C ALA A 372 -13.52 -0.90 -10.87
N LEU A 373 -12.70 -1.59 -10.06
CA LEU A 373 -12.01 -0.98 -8.92
C LEU A 373 -11.06 0.12 -9.32
N GLU A 374 -10.45 0.05 -10.49
CA GLU A 374 -9.54 1.09 -10.98
C GLU A 374 -10.27 2.43 -11.10
N VAL A 375 -11.50 2.43 -11.62
CA VAL A 375 -12.33 3.64 -11.71
C VAL A 375 -12.65 4.19 -10.31
N LEU A 376 -12.94 3.32 -9.34
CA LEU A 376 -13.27 3.70 -7.98
C LEU A 376 -12.08 4.30 -7.21
N THR A 377 -10.86 3.83 -7.51
CA THR A 377 -9.63 4.24 -6.84
C THR A 377 -8.87 5.35 -7.57
N GLN A 378 -9.32 5.78 -8.77
CA GLN A 378 -8.73 6.94 -9.44
C GLN A 378 -8.95 8.21 -8.62
N PRO A 379 -7.92 9.08 -8.51
CA PRO A 379 -8.00 10.28 -7.69
C PRO A 379 -8.88 11.34 -8.36
N LYS A 380 -10.17 11.26 -8.10
CA LYS A 380 -11.14 12.31 -8.43
C LYS A 380 -11.47 13.06 -7.15
N ALA A 381 -11.16 14.35 -7.11
CA ALA A 381 -11.24 15.17 -5.93
C ALA A 381 -12.60 15.07 -5.20
N ARG A 382 -12.58 14.76 -3.91
CA ARG A 382 -13.64 15.00 -2.93
C ARG A 382 -14.94 14.18 -3.02
N PHE A 383 -15.12 13.26 -3.97
CA PHE A 383 -16.33 12.43 -3.93
C PHE A 383 -16.33 11.45 -2.77
N GLU A 384 -15.14 10.92 -2.42
CA GLU A 384 -14.97 9.94 -1.35
C GLU A 384 -15.46 10.48 0.00
N ASP A 385 -15.04 11.69 0.38
CA ASP A 385 -15.49 12.31 1.63
C ASP A 385 -17.01 12.54 1.68
N ARG A 386 -17.62 12.86 0.54
CA ARG A 386 -19.08 13.03 0.45
C ARG A 386 -19.79 11.68 0.50
N ALA A 387 -19.30 10.68 -0.23
CA ALA A 387 -19.83 9.33 -0.20
C ALA A 387 -19.74 8.74 1.22
N ASN A 388 -18.62 8.92 1.90
CA ASN A 388 -18.42 8.46 3.27
C ASN A 388 -19.39 9.12 4.24
N ARG A 389 -19.67 10.43 4.12
CA ARG A 389 -20.71 11.09 4.93
C ARG A 389 -22.09 10.51 4.69
N ILE A 390 -22.44 10.16 3.46
CA ILE A 390 -23.73 9.51 3.14
C ILE A 390 -23.80 8.14 3.80
N LEU A 391 -22.76 7.33 3.69
CA LEU A 391 -22.70 6.00 4.31
C LEU A 391 -22.80 6.07 5.83
N ILE A 392 -22.15 7.05 6.47
CA ILE A 392 -22.23 7.29 7.90
C ILE A 392 -23.65 7.68 8.29
N ARG A 393 -24.28 8.63 7.60
CA ARG A 393 -25.68 9.04 7.88
C ARG A 393 -26.66 7.89 7.66
N PHE A 394 -26.42 7.07 6.64
CA PHE A 394 -27.21 5.86 6.41
C PHE A 394 -27.04 4.85 7.55
N HIS A 395 -25.83 4.62 8.02
CA HIS A 395 -25.53 3.73 9.14
C HIS A 395 -26.25 4.18 10.43
N TYR A 396 -26.26 5.49 10.73
CA TYR A 396 -26.99 6.04 11.89
C TYR A 396 -28.50 6.20 11.68
N GLY A 397 -29.04 5.75 10.55
CA GLY A 397 -30.49 5.76 10.29
C GLY A 397 -31.07 7.12 9.91
N GLU A 398 -30.23 8.14 9.65
CA GLU A 398 -30.66 9.46 9.18
C GLU A 398 -31.19 9.43 7.74
N LEU A 399 -30.80 8.43 6.96
CA LEU A 399 -31.26 8.21 5.60
C LEU A 399 -31.84 6.81 5.47
N ASP A 400 -32.97 6.67 4.78
CA ASP A 400 -33.45 5.37 4.34
C ASP A 400 -32.64 4.88 3.13
N THR A 401 -32.86 3.63 2.71
CA THR A 401 -32.11 2.99 1.63
C THR A 401 -32.25 3.73 0.31
N THR A 402 -33.43 4.24 -0.03
CA THR A 402 -33.70 4.93 -1.29
C THR A 402 -33.03 6.30 -1.29
N ALA A 403 -33.21 7.08 -0.23
CA ALA A 403 -32.57 8.40 -0.08
C ALA A 403 -31.03 8.29 -0.09
N ALA A 404 -30.48 7.26 0.58
CA ALA A 404 -29.02 7.01 0.58
C ALA A 404 -28.51 6.60 -0.81
N ALA A 405 -29.24 5.75 -1.55
CA ALA A 405 -28.87 5.34 -2.89
C ALA A 405 -28.88 6.54 -3.86
N ASP A 406 -29.92 7.36 -3.83
CA ASP A 406 -30.02 8.54 -4.68
C ASP A 406 -28.92 9.57 -4.37
N ALA A 407 -28.66 9.83 -3.08
CA ALA A 407 -27.61 10.74 -2.65
C ALA A 407 -26.21 10.23 -3.04
N LEU A 408 -25.97 8.92 -2.93
CA LEU A 408 -24.71 8.31 -3.32
C LEU A 408 -24.53 8.39 -4.85
N ILE A 409 -25.53 8.03 -5.64
CA ILE A 409 -25.51 8.13 -7.11
C ILE A 409 -25.21 9.56 -7.55
N GLU A 410 -25.87 10.56 -6.97
CA GLU A 410 -25.64 11.96 -7.30
C GLU A 410 -24.19 12.39 -6.94
N THR A 411 -23.68 11.93 -5.80
CA THR A 411 -22.30 12.19 -5.38
C THR A 411 -21.29 11.58 -6.35
N LEU A 412 -21.52 10.35 -6.80
CA LEU A 412 -20.69 9.67 -7.81
C LEU A 412 -20.72 10.40 -9.14
N ARG A 413 -21.90 10.85 -9.60
CA ARG A 413 -22.05 11.66 -10.83
C ARG A 413 -21.26 12.96 -10.77
N GLN A 414 -21.31 13.66 -9.65
CA GLN A 414 -20.51 14.88 -9.42
C GLN A 414 -19.00 14.60 -9.38
N GLY A 415 -18.59 13.40 -8.97
CA GLY A 415 -17.21 12.93 -9.04
C GLY A 415 -16.75 12.57 -10.45
N ALA A 416 -17.69 12.32 -11.37
CA ALA A 416 -17.43 12.02 -12.78
C ALA A 416 -17.11 13.28 -13.61
N ALA A 417 -17.50 14.48 -13.14
CA ALA A 417 -17.22 15.73 -13.85
C ALA A 417 -15.71 15.98 -13.94
N PRO A 418 -15.21 16.47 -15.10
CA PRO A 418 -13.80 16.69 -15.39
C PRO A 418 -13.14 17.74 -14.50
#